data_5514e6123b86606f804fe1cad7ce3c13
#
_entry.id   5514e6123b86606f804fe1cad7ce3c13
#
_cell.length_a   1.000
_cell.length_b   1.000
_cell.length_c   1.000
_cell.angle_alpha   90.00
_cell.angle_beta   90.00
_cell.angle_gamma   90.00
#
_symmetry.space_group_name_H-M   'P 1'
#
loop_
_entity.id
_entity.type
_entity.pdbx_description
1 polymer ?
#
loop_
_entity_poly.entity_id
_entity_poly.type
_entity_poly.pdbx_seq_one_letter_code
_entity_poly.pdbx_strand_id
1 'polypeptide(L)'
;MKKNILFVILLMAVASMARANDGMVILQSKGTVKFFDSSKVNDAIAAAVEGDTIDLAAGSFNYGFTIDKNILLRGRSADYHGSKFYTIISNNSISVTSPCTIEGIYFNYDVKVTKSAPGLRITSCAIRNLTFAEDMPGMTIERSWIRNEMCLDNLKSKDINVNNCKIYYLYGGSDESRPATFRNCNISNVYSNYNERQYTGVNKFINCILESNYDYMYESGGVLWANVEVNCLWHVNRWGIDTYVSRYYFDENDGKSYLFSSPSYGTCSYTKEELIEKGYLGTDGTVVGADGGAYPFTLTPLNTQITTSTLTVDETTKKVTADVEVNVK
;
A
#
# COMPACT_ATOMS: atom_id res chain seq x y z
N MET A 1 20.11 18.25 18.83
CA MET A 1 20.51 18.19 17.41
C MET A 1 21.77 17.34 17.16
N LYS A 2 22.90 17.51 17.88
CA LYS A 2 24.14 16.74 17.59
C LYS A 2 23.99 15.18 17.71
N LYS A 3 23.15 14.67 18.62
CA LYS A 3 22.94 13.22 18.79
C LYS A 3 22.23 12.57 17.59
N ASN A 4 21.32 13.29 16.94
CA ASN A 4 20.55 12.74 15.80
C ASN A 4 21.38 12.70 14.51
N ILE A 5 22.34 13.62 14.36
CA ILE A 5 23.25 13.65 13.20
C ILE A 5 24.24 12.48 13.27
N LEU A 6 24.78 12.17 14.44
CA LEU A 6 25.69 11.03 14.63
C LEU A 6 24.96 9.69 14.34
N PHE A 7 23.68 9.61 14.68
CA PHE A 7 22.83 8.47 14.43
C PHE A 7 22.59 8.23 12.93
N VAL A 8 22.33 9.29 12.15
CA VAL A 8 22.16 9.22 10.69
C VAL A 8 23.47 8.82 10.00
N ILE A 9 24.61 9.32 10.46
CA ILE A 9 25.93 8.97 9.92
C ILE A 9 26.27 7.49 10.19
N LEU A 10 25.96 6.98 11.37
CA LEU A 10 26.16 5.57 11.70
C LEU A 10 25.29 4.65 10.83
N LEU A 11 24.04 5.05 10.60
CA LEU A 11 23.13 4.30 9.69
C LEU A 11 23.66 4.25 8.25
N MET A 12 24.28 5.33 7.77
CA MET A 12 24.86 5.39 6.42
C MET A 12 26.13 4.56 6.28
N ALA A 13 27.01 4.57 7.29
CA ALA A 13 28.23 3.77 7.27
C ALA A 13 27.93 2.26 7.23
N VAL A 14 26.85 1.82 7.90
CA VAL A 14 26.42 0.43 7.90
C VAL A 14 25.71 0.06 6.60
N ALA A 15 24.96 0.97 5.99
CA ALA A 15 24.29 0.74 4.71
C ALA A 15 25.30 0.52 3.56
N SER A 16 26.49 1.10 3.65
CA SER A 16 27.55 0.91 2.65
C SER A 16 28.33 -0.41 2.81
N MET A 17 28.22 -1.08 3.96
CA MET A 17 28.88 -2.37 4.21
C MET A 17 27.99 -3.57 3.84
N ALA A 18 26.69 -3.38 3.65
CA ALA A 18 25.80 -4.42 3.22
C ALA A 18 26.09 -4.81 1.77
N ARG A 19 26.59 -6.03 1.56
CA ARG A 19 26.68 -6.61 0.22
C ARG A 19 25.31 -6.57 -0.43
N ALA A 20 25.24 -6.23 -1.69
CA ALA A 20 24.04 -5.88 -2.45
C ALA A 20 22.91 -6.94 -2.48
N ASN A 21 23.07 -8.10 -1.86
CA ASN A 21 22.09 -9.19 -1.86
C ASN A 21 21.64 -9.69 -0.48
N ASP A 22 22.34 -9.32 0.60
CA ASP A 22 21.97 -9.77 1.94
C ASP A 22 21.38 -8.58 2.70
N GLY A 23 20.05 -8.50 2.74
CA GLY A 23 19.35 -7.47 3.52
C GLY A 23 19.78 -7.48 5.00
N MET A 24 19.72 -6.35 5.66
CA MET A 24 19.99 -6.19 7.09
C MET A 24 18.72 -5.77 7.79
N VAL A 25 18.53 -6.27 9.01
CA VAL A 25 17.45 -5.86 9.89
C VAL A 25 18.01 -4.97 10.99
N ILE A 26 17.40 -3.81 11.20
CA ILE A 26 17.85 -2.80 12.15
C ILE A 26 16.71 -2.50 13.11
N LEU A 27 16.87 -2.86 14.37
CA LEU A 27 15.93 -2.52 15.44
C LEU A 27 16.36 -1.21 16.11
N GLN A 28 15.47 -0.23 16.08
CA GLN A 28 15.61 1.02 16.82
C GLN A 28 14.67 1.00 18.03
N SER A 29 15.25 0.91 19.22
CA SER A 29 14.52 0.80 20.47
C SER A 29 15.08 1.73 21.55
N LYS A 30 14.26 2.62 22.09
CA LYS A 30 14.60 3.51 23.22
C LYS A 30 15.95 4.21 23.07
N GLY A 31 16.28 4.69 21.86
CA GLY A 31 17.55 5.38 21.56
C GLY A 31 18.75 4.45 21.38
N THR A 32 18.56 3.15 21.38
CA THR A 32 19.56 2.14 21.02
C THR A 32 19.28 1.55 19.64
N VAL A 33 20.33 1.04 18.99
CA VAL A 33 20.24 0.38 17.69
C VAL A 33 20.85 -1.00 17.80
N LYS A 34 20.14 -2.00 17.31
CA LYS A 34 20.64 -3.38 17.20
C LYS A 34 20.56 -3.81 15.74
N PHE A 35 21.55 -4.56 15.28
CA PHE A 35 21.63 -5.09 13.94
C PHE A 35 21.44 -6.60 13.96
N PHE A 36 20.70 -7.11 12.96
CA PHE A 36 20.46 -8.53 12.78
C PHE A 36 20.66 -8.88 11.32
N ASP A 37 21.03 -10.13 11.04
CA ASP A 37 21.09 -10.63 9.68
C ASP A 37 19.70 -10.69 9.03
N SER A 38 19.63 -10.75 7.72
CA SER A 38 18.39 -10.83 6.95
C SER A 38 17.47 -11.98 7.34
N SER A 39 18.05 -13.09 7.81
CA SER A 39 17.30 -14.27 8.30
C SER A 39 16.68 -14.10 9.68
N LYS A 40 16.93 -12.98 10.36
CA LYS A 40 16.63 -12.75 11.79
C LYS A 40 15.53 -11.71 12.03
N VAL A 41 14.58 -11.55 11.08
CA VAL A 41 13.44 -10.65 11.25
C VAL A 41 12.63 -11.03 12.50
N ASN A 42 12.37 -12.33 12.72
CA ASN A 42 11.66 -12.82 13.91
C ASN A 42 12.39 -12.48 15.21
N ASP A 43 13.73 -12.58 15.24
CA ASP A 43 14.52 -12.24 16.44
C ASP A 43 14.44 -10.74 16.72
N ALA A 44 14.45 -9.90 15.67
CA ALA A 44 14.26 -8.46 15.82
C ALA A 44 12.87 -8.10 16.33
N ILE A 45 11.80 -8.74 15.81
CA ILE A 45 10.43 -8.57 16.30
C ILE A 45 10.32 -9.03 17.76
N ALA A 46 10.91 -10.18 18.12
CA ALA A 46 10.91 -10.67 19.49
C ALA A 46 11.61 -9.69 20.46
N ALA A 47 12.71 -9.07 20.04
CA ALA A 47 13.47 -8.10 20.81
C ALA A 47 12.84 -6.69 20.88
N ALA A 48 11.92 -6.37 19.97
CA ALA A 48 11.23 -5.09 19.92
C ALA A 48 10.21 -4.93 21.05
N VAL A 49 9.93 -3.71 21.43
CA VAL A 49 8.83 -3.31 22.31
C VAL A 49 7.87 -2.39 21.58
N GLU A 50 6.70 -2.12 22.18
CA GLU A 50 5.70 -1.21 21.63
C GLU A 50 6.30 0.17 21.27
N GLY A 51 6.02 0.65 20.07
CA GLY A 51 6.51 1.92 19.54
C GLY A 51 7.90 1.87 18.91
N ASP A 52 8.56 0.72 18.89
CA ASP A 52 9.86 0.57 18.23
C ASP A 52 9.74 0.57 16.71
N THR A 53 10.87 0.82 16.05
CA THR A 53 11.01 0.74 14.58
C THR A 53 11.94 -0.41 14.21
N ILE A 54 11.50 -1.24 13.26
CA ILE A 54 12.33 -2.23 12.58
C ILE A 54 12.50 -1.78 11.12
N ASP A 55 13.72 -1.41 10.77
CA ASP A 55 14.08 -1.08 9.38
C ASP A 55 14.64 -2.32 8.69
N LEU A 56 14.10 -2.63 7.53
CA LEU A 56 14.62 -3.61 6.62
C LEU A 56 15.42 -2.89 5.52
N ALA A 57 16.69 -3.15 5.42
CA ALA A 57 17.53 -2.60 4.35
C ALA A 57 17.02 -3.05 2.97
N ALA A 58 17.56 -2.45 1.91
CA ALA A 58 17.33 -2.97 0.57
C ALA A 58 17.84 -4.42 0.46
N GLY A 59 17.07 -5.28 -0.20
CA GLY A 59 17.42 -6.68 -0.37
C GLY A 59 16.22 -7.61 -0.20
N SER A 60 16.51 -8.92 -0.19
CA SER A 60 15.52 -10.00 -0.12
C SER A 60 15.52 -10.64 1.27
N PHE A 61 14.33 -10.80 1.83
CA PHE A 61 14.07 -11.47 3.10
C PHE A 61 13.19 -12.70 2.82
N ASN A 62 13.74 -13.89 3.07
CA ASN A 62 13.16 -15.15 2.59
C ASN A 62 12.32 -15.90 3.63
N TYR A 63 12.00 -15.28 4.75
CA TYR A 63 11.30 -15.91 5.87
C TYR A 63 9.98 -15.22 6.16
N GLY A 64 8.96 -16.03 6.45
CA GLY A 64 7.72 -15.54 7.03
C GLY A 64 7.90 -15.15 8.51
N PHE A 65 7.13 -14.18 8.94
CA PHE A 65 7.14 -13.71 10.32
C PHE A 65 5.74 -13.25 10.76
N THR A 66 5.60 -13.08 12.06
CA THR A 66 4.38 -12.54 12.66
C THR A 66 4.68 -11.21 13.33
N ILE A 67 3.88 -10.20 13.02
CA ILE A 67 3.90 -8.92 13.71
C ILE A 67 2.84 -8.97 14.79
N ASP A 68 3.28 -9.10 16.04
CA ASP A 68 2.44 -9.28 17.24
C ASP A 68 2.51 -8.09 18.20
N LYS A 69 3.11 -6.99 17.76
CA LYS A 69 3.34 -5.77 18.55
C LYS A 69 3.05 -4.53 17.72
N ASN A 70 2.71 -3.44 18.41
CA ASN A 70 2.56 -2.14 17.77
C ASN A 70 3.93 -1.52 17.47
N ILE A 71 4.47 -1.85 16.30
CA ILE A 71 5.76 -1.37 15.79
C ILE A 71 5.60 -0.73 14.42
N LEU A 72 6.62 0.03 14.01
CA LEU A 72 6.81 0.41 12.63
C LEU A 72 7.77 -0.59 11.96
N LEU A 73 7.27 -1.37 10.99
CA LEU A 73 8.10 -2.17 10.10
C LEU A 73 8.28 -1.42 8.78
N ARG A 74 9.50 -1.02 8.47
CA ARG A 74 9.79 -0.16 7.33
C ARG A 74 10.84 -0.77 6.40
N GLY A 75 10.52 -0.82 5.11
CA GLY A 75 11.45 -1.09 4.01
C GLY A 75 11.92 0.18 3.32
N ARG A 76 12.75 0.03 2.31
CA ARG A 76 13.28 1.15 1.51
C ARG A 76 12.33 1.59 0.41
N SER A 77 11.77 0.66 -0.31
CA SER A 77 10.81 0.87 -1.37
C SER A 77 10.16 -0.47 -1.73
N ALA A 78 8.89 -0.45 -2.07
CA ALA A 78 8.20 -1.59 -2.65
C ALA A 78 8.27 -1.61 -4.19
N ASP A 79 8.94 -0.65 -4.81
CA ASP A 79 9.08 -0.55 -6.26
C ASP A 79 10.16 -1.52 -6.77
N TYR A 80 9.78 -2.78 -6.92
CA TYR A 80 10.67 -3.86 -7.38
C TYR A 80 11.17 -3.66 -8.81
N HIS A 81 10.43 -2.96 -9.66
CA HIS A 81 10.76 -2.77 -11.06
C HIS A 81 11.42 -1.41 -11.37
N GLY A 82 11.13 -0.37 -10.59
CA GLY A 82 11.61 0.99 -10.83
C GLY A 82 12.75 1.44 -9.91
N SER A 83 12.94 0.79 -8.78
CA SER A 83 13.98 1.16 -7.81
C SER A 83 15.12 0.14 -7.77
N LYS A 84 16.36 0.64 -7.70
CA LYS A 84 17.54 -0.20 -7.40
C LYS A 84 17.62 -0.60 -5.92
N PHE A 85 16.88 0.09 -5.06
CA PHE A 85 16.91 -0.09 -3.61
C PHE A 85 15.52 -0.45 -3.10
N TYR A 86 15.08 -1.66 -3.36
CA TYR A 86 13.79 -2.19 -2.89
C TYR A 86 14.00 -3.18 -1.75
N THR A 87 12.96 -3.35 -0.94
CA THR A 87 12.88 -4.35 0.13
C THR A 87 11.81 -5.36 -0.24
N ILE A 88 12.17 -6.63 -0.35
CA ILE A 88 11.24 -7.70 -0.73
C ILE A 88 11.18 -8.80 0.33
N ILE A 89 9.96 -9.21 0.69
CA ILE A 89 9.67 -10.46 1.38
C ILE A 89 9.30 -11.50 0.32
N SER A 90 10.20 -12.45 0.04
CA SER A 90 10.16 -13.22 -1.21
C SER A 90 9.50 -14.59 -1.12
N ASN A 91 9.56 -15.31 0.00
CA ASN A 91 9.22 -16.73 0.01
C ASN A 91 8.07 -17.16 0.91
N ASN A 92 7.51 -16.27 1.73
CA ASN A 92 6.45 -16.64 2.66
C ASN A 92 5.45 -15.51 2.89
N SER A 93 4.24 -15.91 3.24
CA SER A 93 3.24 -14.99 3.79
C SER A 93 3.66 -14.48 5.16
N ILE A 94 3.24 -13.27 5.49
CA ILE A 94 3.35 -12.74 6.85
C ILE A 94 1.99 -12.73 7.55
N SER A 95 2.03 -12.80 8.89
CA SER A 95 0.84 -12.65 9.72
C SER A 95 0.92 -11.35 10.53
N VAL A 96 -0.21 -10.66 10.65
CA VAL A 96 -0.36 -9.48 11.50
C VAL A 96 -1.41 -9.81 12.55
N THR A 97 -1.04 -9.69 13.82
CA THR A 97 -1.90 -10.01 14.97
C THR A 97 -2.04 -8.85 15.97
N SER A 98 -1.45 -7.70 15.64
CA SER A 98 -1.47 -6.50 16.48
C SER A 98 -1.53 -5.25 15.60
N PRO A 99 -2.05 -4.12 16.11
CA PRO A 99 -1.90 -2.83 15.43
C PRO A 99 -0.43 -2.57 15.11
N CYS A 100 -0.15 -2.12 13.90
CA CYS A 100 1.22 -1.77 13.49
C CYS A 100 1.19 -0.86 12.27
N THR A 101 2.36 -0.33 11.91
CA THR A 101 2.55 0.36 10.62
C THR A 101 3.52 -0.45 9.78
N ILE A 102 3.15 -0.70 8.52
CA ILE A 102 3.99 -1.39 7.53
C ILE A 102 4.21 -0.44 6.36
N GLU A 103 5.46 -0.20 5.99
CA GLU A 103 5.81 0.81 5.01
C GLU A 103 6.93 0.37 4.06
N GLY A 104 6.77 0.64 2.75
CA GLY A 104 7.84 0.54 1.75
C GLY A 104 8.34 -0.87 1.47
N ILE A 105 7.49 -1.89 1.56
CA ILE A 105 7.87 -3.31 1.40
C ILE A 105 7.09 -3.97 0.27
N TYR A 106 7.80 -4.70 -0.57
CA TYR A 106 7.21 -5.58 -1.57
C TYR A 106 7.01 -6.98 -0.97
N PHE A 107 5.78 -7.41 -0.84
CA PHE A 107 5.41 -8.75 -0.40
C PHE A 107 5.09 -9.63 -1.62
N ASN A 108 5.92 -10.61 -1.89
CA ASN A 108 5.68 -11.53 -3.01
C ASN A 108 4.55 -12.52 -2.73
N TYR A 109 4.19 -12.69 -1.47
CA TYR A 109 3.10 -13.52 -0.98
C TYR A 109 2.07 -12.70 -0.20
N ASP A 110 1.26 -13.37 0.61
CA ASP A 110 0.13 -12.78 1.29
C ASP A 110 0.53 -12.02 2.55
N VAL A 111 -0.16 -10.94 2.81
CA VAL A 111 -0.25 -10.31 4.13
C VAL A 111 -1.59 -10.71 4.74
N LYS A 112 -1.55 -11.52 5.80
CA LYS A 112 -2.71 -12.06 6.48
C LYS A 112 -2.88 -11.37 7.83
N VAL A 113 -3.97 -10.63 7.98
CA VAL A 113 -4.33 -10.07 9.28
C VAL A 113 -5.22 -11.10 9.98
N THR A 114 -4.65 -11.81 10.95
CA THR A 114 -5.25 -13.01 11.55
C THR A 114 -5.92 -12.75 12.89
N LYS A 115 -5.76 -11.57 13.45
CA LYS A 115 -6.47 -11.07 14.63
C LYS A 115 -6.85 -9.62 14.44
N SER A 116 -7.80 -9.14 15.24
CA SER A 116 -8.17 -7.73 15.25
C SER A 116 -6.96 -6.85 15.54
N ALA A 117 -6.67 -5.92 14.63
CA ALA A 117 -5.55 -4.99 14.70
C ALA A 117 -6.05 -3.56 14.42
N PRO A 118 -6.81 -2.96 15.36
CA PRO A 118 -7.43 -1.66 15.17
C PRO A 118 -6.37 -0.58 14.94
N GLY A 119 -6.55 0.22 13.87
CA GLY A 119 -5.57 1.24 13.49
C GLY A 119 -4.35 0.71 12.72
N LEU A 120 -4.39 -0.52 12.21
CA LEU A 120 -3.39 -1.02 11.27
C LEU A 120 -3.21 -0.03 10.11
N ARG A 121 -1.95 0.30 9.82
CA ARG A 121 -1.61 1.18 8.70
C ARG A 121 -0.64 0.47 7.74
N ILE A 122 -0.98 0.46 6.46
CA ILE A 122 -0.14 -0.06 5.38
C ILE A 122 0.07 1.07 4.38
N THR A 123 1.32 1.41 4.09
CA THR A 123 1.61 2.53 3.19
C THR A 123 2.78 2.22 2.25
N SER A 124 2.67 2.66 1.00
CA SER A 124 3.70 2.48 -0.03
C SER A 124 4.20 1.04 -0.15
N CYS A 125 3.29 0.06 0.01
CA CYS A 125 3.60 -1.37 -0.09
C CYS A 125 3.07 -1.97 -1.40
N ALA A 126 3.73 -3.01 -1.89
CA ALA A 126 3.19 -3.87 -2.92
C ALA A 126 2.89 -5.24 -2.31
N ILE A 127 1.63 -5.67 -2.35
CA ILE A 127 1.16 -6.88 -1.68
C ILE A 127 0.47 -7.77 -2.70
N ARG A 128 0.76 -9.08 -2.68
CA ARG A 128 0.07 -10.02 -3.57
C ARG A 128 -1.40 -10.14 -3.15
N ASN A 129 -1.66 -10.69 -1.98
CA ASN A 129 -2.99 -10.81 -1.42
C ASN A 129 -3.02 -10.18 -0.02
N LEU A 130 -4.06 -9.39 0.24
CA LEU A 130 -4.33 -8.82 1.56
C LEU A 130 -5.65 -9.39 2.07
N THR A 131 -5.56 -10.20 3.12
CA THR A 131 -6.71 -10.92 3.68
C THR A 131 -6.87 -10.66 5.17
N PHE A 132 -8.12 -10.67 5.62
CA PHE A 132 -8.48 -10.38 7.00
C PHE A 132 -9.32 -11.52 7.56
N ALA A 133 -9.03 -11.98 8.77
CA ALA A 133 -9.75 -13.05 9.44
C ALA A 133 -10.77 -12.56 10.48
N GLU A 134 -10.60 -11.33 10.95
CA GLU A 134 -11.42 -10.72 12.01
C GLU A 134 -11.74 -9.25 11.70
N ASP A 135 -12.57 -8.64 12.52
CA ASP A 135 -12.97 -7.24 12.42
C ASP A 135 -11.76 -6.29 12.54
N MET A 136 -11.69 -5.32 11.64
CA MET A 136 -10.58 -4.38 11.50
C MET A 136 -11.05 -2.93 11.59
N PRO A 137 -11.35 -2.41 12.77
CA PRO A 137 -11.78 -1.03 12.89
C PRO A 137 -10.63 -0.05 12.68
N GLY A 138 -10.87 1.00 11.87
CA GLY A 138 -9.94 2.11 11.71
C GLY A 138 -8.67 1.79 10.90
N MET A 139 -8.70 0.78 10.04
CA MET A 139 -7.57 0.45 9.16
C MET A 139 -7.38 1.51 8.07
N THR A 140 -6.12 1.80 7.76
CA THR A 140 -5.74 2.71 6.67
C THR A 140 -4.74 2.05 5.73
N ILE A 141 -5.03 2.08 4.43
CA ILE A 141 -4.12 1.63 3.37
C ILE A 141 -3.89 2.79 2.43
N GLU A 142 -2.64 3.17 2.21
CA GLU A 142 -2.31 4.34 1.40
C GLU A 142 -1.20 4.02 0.40
N ARG A 143 -1.30 4.59 -0.81
CA ARG A 143 -0.27 4.54 -1.85
C ARG A 143 0.29 3.14 -2.09
N SER A 144 -0.56 2.13 -1.94
CA SER A 144 -0.16 0.73 -2.00
C SER A 144 -0.74 0.04 -3.23
N TRP A 145 -0.06 -1.01 -3.66
CA TRP A 145 -0.48 -1.81 -4.80
C TRP A 145 -0.84 -3.23 -4.33
N ILE A 146 -2.13 -3.56 -4.42
CA ILE A 146 -2.62 -4.92 -4.18
C ILE A 146 -2.67 -5.63 -5.54
N ARG A 147 -1.68 -6.50 -5.76
CA ARG A 147 -1.36 -7.07 -7.07
C ARG A 147 -2.30 -8.18 -7.52
N ASN A 148 -2.98 -8.82 -6.58
CA ASN A 148 -3.97 -9.85 -6.87
C ASN A 148 -5.26 -9.56 -6.08
N GLU A 149 -5.36 -9.88 -4.82
CA GLU A 149 -6.63 -9.81 -4.09
C GLU A 149 -6.56 -8.92 -2.85
N MET A 150 -7.58 -8.07 -2.70
CA MET A 150 -7.97 -7.48 -1.43
C MET A 150 -9.34 -8.05 -1.05
N CYS A 151 -9.38 -8.86 -0.01
CA CYS A 151 -10.61 -9.51 0.41
C CYS A 151 -11.14 -8.86 1.69
N LEU A 152 -12.28 -8.18 1.58
CA LEU A 152 -13.05 -7.59 2.69
C LEU A 152 -14.16 -8.53 3.16
N ASP A 153 -14.18 -9.76 2.68
CA ASP A 153 -15.16 -10.77 3.03
C ASP A 153 -15.05 -11.13 4.52
N ASN A 154 -16.19 -11.32 5.14
CA ASN A 154 -16.36 -11.57 6.57
C ASN A 154 -16.18 -10.37 7.50
N LEU A 155 -16.09 -9.15 6.95
CA LEU A 155 -15.79 -8.02 7.81
C LEU A 155 -17.05 -7.35 8.34
N LYS A 156 -17.21 -7.42 9.62
CA LYS A 156 -17.93 -6.41 10.40
C LYS A 156 -17.05 -5.17 10.60
N SER A 157 -16.05 -5.03 9.72
CA SER A 157 -15.04 -3.96 9.80
C SER A 157 -15.66 -2.63 9.48
N LYS A 158 -15.26 -1.65 10.25
CA LYS A 158 -15.77 -0.29 10.22
C LYS A 158 -14.62 0.67 10.04
N ASP A 159 -14.87 1.78 9.34
CA ASP A 159 -13.88 2.86 9.19
C ASP A 159 -12.60 2.44 8.46
N ILE A 160 -12.72 1.57 7.43
CA ILE A 160 -11.61 1.23 6.54
C ILE A 160 -11.41 2.37 5.54
N ASN A 161 -10.19 2.90 5.46
CA ASN A 161 -9.82 3.94 4.52
C ASN A 161 -8.72 3.45 3.58
N VAL A 162 -8.98 3.51 2.28
CA VAL A 162 -8.05 3.10 1.23
C VAL A 162 -7.83 4.29 0.31
N ASN A 163 -6.62 4.83 0.28
CA ASN A 163 -6.33 6.07 -0.42
C ASN A 163 -5.17 5.89 -1.40
N ASN A 164 -5.33 6.41 -2.63
CA ASN A 164 -4.28 6.42 -3.66
C ASN A 164 -3.68 5.04 -3.93
N CYS A 165 -4.52 4.00 -3.94
CA CYS A 165 -4.09 2.62 -4.13
C CYS A 165 -4.41 2.11 -5.53
N LYS A 166 -3.65 1.09 -5.95
CA LYS A 166 -3.94 0.29 -7.13
C LYS A 166 -4.36 -1.10 -6.68
N ILE A 167 -5.52 -1.58 -7.11
CA ILE A 167 -6.10 -2.86 -6.66
C ILE A 167 -6.55 -3.65 -7.88
N TYR A 168 -6.07 -4.89 -8.01
CA TYR A 168 -6.48 -5.72 -9.14
C TYR A 168 -7.86 -6.34 -8.90
N TYR A 169 -8.04 -7.09 -7.82
CA TYR A 169 -9.34 -7.62 -7.42
C TYR A 169 -9.73 -7.13 -6.03
N LEU A 170 -10.90 -6.53 -5.92
CA LEU A 170 -11.54 -6.19 -4.65
C LEU A 170 -12.73 -7.11 -4.46
N TYR A 171 -12.72 -7.93 -3.41
CA TYR A 171 -13.81 -8.82 -3.02
C TYR A 171 -14.51 -8.34 -1.77
N GLY A 172 -15.85 -8.35 -1.84
CA GLY A 172 -16.69 -8.02 -0.71
C GLY A 172 -16.77 -6.53 -0.38
N GLY A 173 -17.30 -6.25 0.77
CA GLY A 173 -17.49 -4.91 1.30
C GLY A 173 -17.57 -4.91 2.81
N SER A 174 -17.77 -3.74 3.40
CA SER A 174 -17.89 -3.58 4.83
C SER A 174 -19.35 -3.37 5.28
N ASP A 175 -19.56 -3.18 6.58
CA ASP A 175 -20.86 -2.90 7.18
C ASP A 175 -21.52 -1.64 6.55
N GLU A 176 -22.79 -1.73 6.22
CA GLU A 176 -23.55 -0.63 5.59
C GLU A 176 -23.56 0.66 6.41
N SER A 177 -23.49 0.55 7.72
CA SER A 177 -23.47 1.73 8.61
C SER A 177 -22.14 2.48 8.58
N ARG A 178 -21.05 1.80 8.17
CA ARG A 178 -19.71 2.36 8.07
C ARG A 178 -18.92 1.69 6.92
N PRO A 179 -19.26 2.03 5.67
CA PRO A 179 -18.66 1.39 4.50
C PRO A 179 -17.16 1.65 4.40
N ALA A 180 -16.44 0.70 3.85
CA ALA A 180 -15.07 0.93 3.44
C ALA A 180 -15.02 2.06 2.41
N THR A 181 -14.14 3.03 2.63
CA THR A 181 -14.02 4.20 1.77
C THR A 181 -12.74 4.11 0.95
N PHE A 182 -12.91 4.08 -0.36
CA PHE A 182 -11.83 4.12 -1.35
C PHE A 182 -11.79 5.53 -1.95
N ARG A 183 -10.63 6.19 -1.86
CA ARG A 183 -10.42 7.52 -2.44
C ARG A 183 -9.23 7.51 -3.39
N ASN A 184 -9.42 8.13 -4.55
CA ASN A 184 -8.33 8.25 -5.52
C ASN A 184 -7.66 6.88 -5.79
N CYS A 185 -8.45 5.84 -6.04
CA CYS A 185 -7.93 4.50 -6.28
C CYS A 185 -8.18 4.08 -7.74
N ASN A 186 -7.27 3.26 -8.25
CA ASN A 186 -7.46 2.50 -9.49
C ASN A 186 -7.83 1.07 -9.12
N ILE A 187 -9.05 0.63 -9.46
CA ILE A 187 -9.55 -0.70 -9.12
C ILE A 187 -10.00 -1.39 -10.41
N SER A 188 -9.30 -2.46 -10.78
CA SER A 188 -9.58 -3.14 -12.05
C SER A 188 -10.84 -3.97 -11.99
N ASN A 189 -11.11 -4.62 -10.87
CA ASN A 189 -12.29 -5.47 -10.73
C ASN A 189 -12.86 -5.38 -9.31
N VAL A 190 -14.17 -5.16 -9.24
CA VAL A 190 -14.93 -5.21 -7.98
C VAL A 190 -15.89 -6.40 -8.06
N TYR A 191 -15.79 -7.32 -7.12
CA TYR A 191 -16.63 -8.51 -7.07
C TYR A 191 -17.45 -8.54 -5.79
N SER A 192 -18.76 -8.70 -5.96
CA SER A 192 -19.69 -8.99 -4.88
C SER A 192 -19.91 -10.49 -4.67
N ASN A 193 -19.55 -11.30 -5.67
CA ASN A 193 -19.73 -12.76 -5.61
C ASN A 193 -18.59 -13.46 -6.37
N TYR A 194 -17.90 -14.37 -5.70
CA TYR A 194 -16.89 -15.23 -6.32
C TYR A 194 -17.07 -16.68 -5.86
N ASN A 195 -17.18 -17.61 -6.82
CA ASN A 195 -17.34 -19.06 -6.57
C ASN A 195 -18.49 -19.39 -5.60
N GLU A 196 -19.71 -18.90 -5.87
CA GLU A 196 -20.91 -19.16 -5.06
C GLU A 196 -20.86 -18.59 -3.62
N ARG A 197 -19.83 -17.87 -3.25
CA ARG A 197 -19.81 -17.13 -2.01
C ARG A 197 -20.46 -15.77 -2.23
N GLN A 198 -21.53 -15.52 -1.51
CA GLN A 198 -22.17 -14.21 -1.46
C GLN A 198 -21.35 -13.35 -0.50
N TYR A 199 -20.61 -12.38 -1.05
CA TYR A 199 -19.96 -11.37 -0.25
C TYR A 199 -20.98 -10.30 0.12
N THR A 200 -21.08 -9.97 1.39
CA THR A 200 -22.01 -8.95 1.89
C THR A 200 -21.25 -7.69 2.27
N GLY A 201 -21.84 -6.51 2.05
CA GLY A 201 -21.28 -5.22 2.49
C GLY A 201 -21.34 -4.13 1.42
N VAL A 202 -21.05 -2.93 1.83
CA VAL A 202 -21.13 -1.71 1.02
C VAL A 202 -19.76 -1.06 0.98
N ASN A 203 -19.37 -0.58 -0.21
CA ASN A 203 -18.18 0.22 -0.40
C ASN A 203 -18.55 1.63 -0.85
N LYS A 204 -17.75 2.60 -0.46
CA LYS A 204 -17.84 3.98 -0.94
C LYS A 204 -16.63 4.31 -1.78
N PHE A 205 -16.85 4.62 -3.05
CA PHE A 205 -15.81 5.02 -3.99
C PHE A 205 -15.88 6.52 -4.24
N ILE A 206 -14.76 7.22 -4.09
CA ILE A 206 -14.66 8.66 -4.27
C ILE A 206 -13.44 8.96 -5.15
N ASN A 207 -13.67 9.64 -6.28
CA ASN A 207 -12.62 10.00 -7.23
C ASN A 207 -11.82 8.79 -7.74
N CYS A 208 -12.45 7.62 -7.87
CA CYS A 208 -11.79 6.39 -8.29
C CYS A 208 -11.89 6.17 -9.80
N ILE A 209 -10.99 5.33 -10.33
CA ILE A 209 -11.10 4.75 -11.67
C ILE A 209 -11.45 3.27 -11.49
N LEU A 210 -12.55 2.83 -12.11
CA LEU A 210 -13.13 1.50 -11.94
C LEU A 210 -13.37 0.88 -13.32
N GLU A 211 -12.69 -0.24 -13.66
CA GLU A 211 -12.80 -0.81 -15.00
C GLU A 211 -14.01 -1.72 -15.15
N SER A 212 -14.22 -2.62 -14.22
CA SER A 212 -15.38 -3.51 -14.28
C SER A 212 -15.98 -3.76 -12.90
N ASN A 213 -17.30 -3.72 -12.87
CA ASN A 213 -18.08 -4.20 -11.75
C ASN A 213 -18.76 -5.49 -12.19
N TYR A 214 -18.28 -6.63 -11.71
CA TYR A 214 -18.96 -7.91 -11.88
C TYR A 214 -19.94 -8.10 -10.73
N ASP A 215 -20.95 -7.25 -10.66
CA ASP A 215 -22.13 -7.54 -9.89
C ASP A 215 -22.91 -8.62 -10.63
N TYR A 216 -22.53 -9.86 -10.39
CA TYR A 216 -23.44 -10.95 -10.65
C TYR A 216 -24.59 -10.84 -9.64
N MET A 217 -25.59 -10.06 -10.00
CA MET A 217 -26.90 -10.16 -9.38
C MET A 217 -27.47 -11.54 -9.75
N TYR A 218 -27.12 -12.54 -8.97
CA TYR A 218 -27.91 -13.77 -9.00
C TYR A 218 -29.27 -13.45 -8.36
N GLU A 219 -30.33 -13.56 -9.13
CA GLU A 219 -31.72 -13.35 -8.73
C GLU A 219 -32.23 -14.36 -7.69
N SER A 220 -31.44 -14.94 -6.87
CA SER A 220 -31.89 -15.82 -5.81
C SER A 220 -31.55 -15.26 -4.43
N GLY A 221 -32.40 -14.33 -3.95
CA GLY A 221 -32.42 -13.99 -2.53
C GLY A 221 -32.16 -12.56 -2.11
N GLY A 222 -32.21 -11.59 -3.01
CA GLY A 222 -32.68 -10.24 -2.59
C GLY A 222 -31.77 -9.37 -1.74
N VAL A 223 -30.45 -9.45 -1.82
CA VAL A 223 -29.60 -8.41 -1.21
C VAL A 223 -28.98 -7.57 -2.33
N LEU A 224 -29.54 -6.41 -2.55
CA LEU A 224 -29.01 -5.37 -3.42
C LEU A 224 -27.79 -4.72 -2.75
N TRP A 225 -26.66 -4.72 -3.43
CA TRP A 225 -25.47 -3.99 -3.04
C TRP A 225 -25.64 -2.53 -3.42
N ALA A 226 -25.53 -1.66 -2.47
CA ALA A 226 -25.57 -0.22 -2.70
C ALA A 226 -24.18 0.38 -2.51
N ASN A 227 -23.27 0.15 -3.46
CA ASN A 227 -22.05 0.93 -3.51
C ASN A 227 -22.40 2.40 -3.70
N VAL A 228 -21.72 3.30 -2.98
CA VAL A 228 -21.87 4.73 -3.11
C VAL A 228 -20.71 5.28 -3.89
N GLU A 229 -20.98 6.01 -4.97
CA GLU A 229 -19.97 6.54 -5.86
C GLU A 229 -20.04 8.05 -5.98
N VAL A 230 -18.89 8.69 -5.96
CA VAL A 230 -18.75 10.14 -6.11
C VAL A 230 -17.59 10.44 -7.06
N ASN A 231 -17.89 11.06 -8.20
CA ASN A 231 -16.91 11.45 -9.22
C ASN A 231 -15.95 10.31 -9.65
N CYS A 232 -16.49 9.12 -9.91
CA CYS A 232 -15.72 7.99 -10.39
C CYS A 232 -15.74 7.90 -11.92
N LEU A 233 -14.63 7.43 -12.51
CA LEU A 233 -14.53 7.12 -13.94
C LEU A 233 -14.73 5.62 -14.14
N TRP A 234 -15.73 5.24 -14.96
CA TRP A 234 -16.10 3.86 -15.26
C TRP A 234 -15.87 3.50 -16.71
N HIS A 235 -15.44 2.25 -16.96
CA HIS A 235 -15.40 1.70 -18.31
C HIS A 235 -16.76 1.14 -18.70
N VAL A 236 -17.30 0.20 -17.96
CA VAL A 236 -18.59 -0.42 -18.26
C VAL A 236 -19.40 -0.62 -17.00
N ASN A 237 -20.60 -0.06 -16.99
CA ASN A 237 -21.62 -0.41 -16.01
C ASN A 237 -22.62 -1.34 -16.69
N ARG A 238 -22.47 -2.65 -16.58
CA ARG A 238 -23.41 -3.58 -17.21
C ARG A 238 -24.61 -3.94 -16.33
N TRP A 239 -24.48 -3.91 -15.01
CA TRP A 239 -25.52 -4.40 -14.11
C TRP A 239 -25.38 -3.78 -12.72
N GLY A 240 -26.41 -3.09 -12.24
CA GLY A 240 -26.51 -2.66 -10.87
C GLY A 240 -27.23 -1.33 -10.69
N ILE A 241 -28.05 -1.23 -9.65
CA ILE A 241 -28.66 0.03 -9.21
C ILE A 241 -27.64 0.65 -8.22
N ASP A 242 -26.71 1.39 -8.76
CA ASP A 242 -25.75 2.11 -7.91
C ASP A 242 -26.25 3.51 -7.60
N THR A 243 -26.09 3.93 -6.38
CA THR A 243 -26.28 5.32 -6.01
C THR A 243 -25.02 6.10 -6.37
N TYR A 244 -25.09 6.98 -7.36
CA TYR A 244 -23.98 7.85 -7.73
C TYR A 244 -24.36 9.33 -7.58
N VAL A 245 -23.39 10.13 -7.18
CA VAL A 245 -23.55 11.60 -7.11
C VAL A 245 -23.09 12.24 -8.43
N SER A 246 -21.97 11.78 -8.98
CA SER A 246 -21.44 12.18 -10.26
C SER A 246 -20.60 11.04 -10.80
N ARG A 247 -20.66 10.81 -12.09
CA ARG A 247 -19.96 9.71 -12.75
C ARG A 247 -19.44 10.15 -14.11
N TYR A 248 -18.22 9.76 -14.43
CA TYR A 248 -17.65 9.87 -15.76
C TYR A 248 -17.69 8.50 -16.44
N TYR A 249 -17.85 8.49 -17.74
CA TYR A 249 -17.80 7.27 -18.53
C TYR A 249 -16.58 7.31 -19.44
N PHE A 250 -15.95 6.15 -19.57
CA PHE A 250 -14.89 5.94 -20.54
C PHE A 250 -15.44 6.15 -21.97
N ASP A 251 -14.72 6.91 -22.76
CA ASP A 251 -15.10 7.15 -24.16
C ASP A 251 -14.37 6.15 -25.06
N GLU A 252 -15.11 5.14 -25.55
CA GLU A 252 -14.57 4.13 -26.47
C GLU A 252 -14.13 4.74 -27.83
N ASN A 253 -14.56 5.96 -28.16
CA ASN A 253 -14.18 6.63 -29.40
C ASN A 253 -12.79 7.27 -29.33
N ASP A 254 -12.15 7.30 -28.18
CA ASP A 254 -10.82 7.85 -27.97
C ASP A 254 -9.67 7.00 -28.56
N GLY A 255 -10.00 5.90 -29.22
CA GLY A 255 -9.01 4.95 -29.73
C GLY A 255 -8.36 4.09 -28.66
N LYS A 256 -8.90 4.10 -27.45
CA LYS A 256 -8.49 3.24 -26.33
C LYS A 256 -9.50 2.11 -26.16
N SER A 257 -9.05 0.87 -26.18
CA SER A 257 -9.95 -0.29 -26.07
C SER A 257 -10.34 -0.62 -24.63
N TYR A 258 -9.57 -0.17 -23.64
CA TYR A 258 -9.74 -0.48 -22.23
C TYR A 258 -9.35 0.70 -21.35
N LEU A 259 -10.00 0.83 -20.21
CA LEU A 259 -9.67 1.86 -19.21
C LEU A 259 -8.32 1.61 -18.54
N PHE A 260 -7.95 0.34 -18.35
CA PHE A 260 -6.61 -0.03 -17.89
C PHE A 260 -5.81 -0.71 -19.00
N SER A 261 -4.69 -0.11 -19.38
CA SER A 261 -3.72 -0.71 -20.31
C SER A 261 -3.04 -1.95 -19.73
N SER A 262 -2.98 -2.03 -18.41
CA SER A 262 -2.50 -3.20 -17.67
C SER A 262 -3.31 -3.36 -16.38
N PRO A 263 -4.41 -4.14 -16.40
CA PRO A 263 -5.30 -4.30 -15.25
C PRO A 263 -4.59 -4.78 -13.99
N SER A 264 -3.72 -5.77 -14.08
CA SER A 264 -2.98 -6.30 -12.92
C SER A 264 -2.04 -5.28 -12.26
N TYR A 265 -1.63 -4.24 -13.01
CA TYR A 265 -0.83 -3.14 -12.48
C TYR A 265 -1.67 -1.91 -12.11
N GLY A 266 -2.99 -1.93 -12.39
CA GLY A 266 -3.86 -0.78 -12.21
C GLY A 266 -3.38 0.46 -12.99
N THR A 267 -2.78 0.24 -14.18
CA THR A 267 -2.24 1.31 -15.01
C THR A 267 -3.32 1.84 -15.91
N CYS A 268 -3.80 3.05 -15.64
CA CYS A 268 -4.79 3.71 -16.47
C CYS A 268 -4.28 3.90 -17.91
N SER A 269 -5.17 3.75 -18.89
CA SER A 269 -4.86 4.01 -20.30
C SER A 269 -4.77 5.48 -20.62
N TYR A 270 -5.32 6.33 -19.78
CA TYR A 270 -5.15 7.78 -19.86
C TYR A 270 -3.95 8.23 -19.05
N THR A 271 -3.16 9.14 -19.61
CA THR A 271 -2.17 9.90 -18.84
C THR A 271 -2.87 10.90 -17.92
N LYS A 272 -2.14 11.43 -16.97
CA LYS A 272 -2.66 12.47 -16.08
C LYS A 272 -3.13 13.70 -16.85
N GLU A 273 -2.40 14.08 -17.88
CA GLU A 273 -2.70 15.21 -18.76
C GLU A 273 -3.99 14.96 -19.56
N GLU A 274 -4.16 13.75 -20.11
CA GLU A 274 -5.40 13.36 -20.81
C GLU A 274 -6.61 13.36 -19.86
N LEU A 275 -6.46 12.92 -18.62
CA LEU A 275 -7.55 12.98 -17.63
C LEU A 275 -7.95 14.43 -17.32
N ILE A 276 -6.97 15.35 -17.22
CA ILE A 276 -7.23 16.79 -17.04
C ILE A 276 -7.96 17.38 -18.25
N GLU A 277 -7.47 17.10 -19.45
CA GLU A 277 -8.05 17.62 -20.69
C GLU A 277 -9.50 17.19 -20.88
N LYS A 278 -9.82 15.95 -20.52
CA LYS A 278 -11.19 15.41 -20.56
C LYS A 278 -12.07 15.88 -19.40
N GLY A 279 -11.52 16.59 -18.42
CA GLY A 279 -12.24 17.05 -17.26
C GLY A 279 -12.61 15.93 -16.26
N TYR A 280 -11.90 14.80 -16.29
CA TYR A 280 -12.08 13.71 -15.30
C TYR A 280 -11.42 14.07 -13.96
N LEU A 281 -12.07 15.01 -13.28
CA LEU A 281 -11.56 15.59 -12.04
C LEU A 281 -12.35 15.10 -10.83
N GLY A 282 -11.65 14.89 -9.76
CA GLY A 282 -12.23 14.56 -8.46
C GLY A 282 -12.85 15.77 -7.76
N THR A 283 -13.50 15.50 -6.65
CA THR A 283 -14.10 16.53 -5.77
C THR A 283 -13.06 17.48 -5.17
N ASP A 284 -11.80 17.09 -5.18
CA ASP A 284 -10.65 17.86 -4.70
C ASP A 284 -9.96 18.68 -5.80
N GLY A 285 -10.51 18.67 -7.01
CA GLY A 285 -9.96 19.38 -8.18
C GLY A 285 -8.72 18.72 -8.80
N THR A 286 -8.29 17.57 -8.30
CA THR A 286 -7.22 16.77 -8.91
C THR A 286 -7.81 15.73 -9.86
N VAL A 287 -6.99 15.04 -10.64
CA VAL A 287 -7.47 13.93 -11.48
C VAL A 287 -8.08 12.81 -10.64
N VAL A 288 -9.03 12.06 -11.20
CA VAL A 288 -9.52 10.83 -10.59
C VAL A 288 -8.45 9.74 -10.62
N GLY A 289 -8.57 8.75 -9.73
CA GLY A 289 -7.66 7.61 -9.66
C GLY A 289 -6.41 7.82 -8.83
N ALA A 290 -5.53 6.85 -8.83
CA ALA A 290 -4.38 6.74 -7.94
C ALA A 290 -3.36 7.89 -8.07
N ASP A 291 -3.33 8.56 -9.21
CA ASP A 291 -2.43 9.68 -9.49
C ASP A 291 -3.02 11.05 -9.09
N GLY A 292 -4.24 11.06 -8.52
CA GLY A 292 -4.90 12.25 -7.98
C GLY A 292 -4.65 12.44 -6.48
N GLY A 293 -5.35 13.44 -5.90
CA GLY A 293 -5.25 13.76 -4.48
C GLY A 293 -3.96 14.46 -4.08
N ALA A 294 -3.86 14.78 -2.79
CA ALA A 294 -2.70 15.49 -2.23
C ALA A 294 -1.43 14.61 -2.17
N TYR A 295 -1.59 13.30 -2.11
CA TYR A 295 -0.50 12.34 -2.00
C TYR A 295 -0.65 11.22 -3.04
N PRO A 296 -0.27 11.46 -4.30
CA PRO A 296 -0.39 10.48 -5.37
C PRO A 296 0.28 9.15 -5.06
N PHE A 297 -0.12 8.11 -5.79
CA PHE A 297 0.43 6.77 -5.66
C PHE A 297 1.96 6.75 -5.79
N THR A 298 2.62 6.08 -4.84
CA THR A 298 4.05 5.80 -4.90
C THR A 298 4.36 4.58 -4.03
N LEU A 299 5.21 3.69 -4.54
CA LEU A 299 5.73 2.54 -3.79
C LEU A 299 7.01 2.88 -2.99
N THR A 300 7.46 4.12 -3.07
CA THR A 300 8.54 4.63 -2.24
C THR A 300 7.95 5.45 -1.11
N PRO A 301 8.28 5.16 0.15
CA PRO A 301 7.83 5.93 1.30
C PRO A 301 8.11 7.44 1.14
N LEU A 302 7.14 8.28 1.56
CA LEU A 302 7.29 9.73 1.55
C LEU A 302 8.16 10.23 2.73
N ASN A 303 9.20 9.50 3.03
CA ASN A 303 10.14 9.88 4.08
C ASN A 303 11.17 10.86 3.54
N THR A 304 11.84 11.54 4.48
CA THR A 304 13.07 12.26 4.22
C THR A 304 14.04 11.36 3.46
N GLN A 305 14.30 11.66 2.20
CA GLN A 305 15.19 10.87 1.37
C GLN A 305 16.56 11.54 1.31
N ILE A 306 17.60 10.74 1.49
CA ILE A 306 18.96 11.18 1.19
C ILE A 306 19.11 11.11 -0.33
N THR A 307 19.22 12.27 -0.97
CA THR A 307 19.36 12.37 -2.42
C THR A 307 20.81 12.23 -2.86
N THR A 308 21.73 12.76 -2.05
CA THR A 308 23.17 12.62 -2.27
C THR A 308 23.87 12.38 -0.95
N SER A 309 24.91 11.57 -0.97
CA SER A 309 25.83 11.40 0.14
C SER A 309 27.26 11.27 -0.39
N THR A 310 28.16 12.11 0.08
CA THR A 310 29.57 12.03 -0.23
C THR A 310 30.34 11.78 1.06
N LEU A 311 31.15 10.74 1.06
CA LEU A 311 32.06 10.40 2.15
C LEU A 311 33.48 10.73 1.73
N THR A 312 34.13 11.66 2.44
CA THR A 312 35.51 12.00 2.21
C THR A 312 36.35 11.53 3.40
N VAL A 313 37.35 10.74 3.14
CA VAL A 313 38.31 10.29 4.15
C VAL A 313 39.63 11.03 3.96
N ASP A 314 40.02 11.84 4.94
CA ASP A 314 41.33 12.43 5.01
C ASP A 314 42.28 11.46 5.72
N GLU A 315 43.11 10.77 4.94
CA GLU A 315 44.02 9.77 5.45
C GLU A 315 45.13 10.37 6.36
N THR A 316 45.44 11.66 6.19
CA THR A 316 46.47 12.35 6.98
C THR A 316 45.95 12.66 8.37
N THR A 317 44.76 13.22 8.44
CA THR A 317 44.15 13.62 9.73
C THR A 317 43.28 12.54 10.35
N LYS A 318 43.09 11.39 9.65
CA LYS A 318 42.17 10.33 10.04
C LYS A 318 40.72 10.84 10.26
N LYS A 319 40.35 11.91 9.57
CA LYS A 319 39.03 12.52 9.68
C LYS A 319 38.15 12.03 8.55
N VAL A 320 36.95 11.64 8.93
CA VAL A 320 35.88 11.29 7.97
C VAL A 320 34.90 12.45 7.96
N THR A 321 34.62 12.98 6.78
CA THR A 321 33.60 14.00 6.55
C THR A 321 32.50 13.37 5.69
N ALA A 322 31.26 13.52 6.11
CA ALA A 322 30.09 13.11 5.35
C ALA A 322 29.25 14.35 5.01
N ASP A 323 29.07 14.59 3.72
CA ASP A 323 28.14 15.59 3.21
C ASP A 323 26.88 14.87 2.77
N VAL A 324 25.73 15.28 3.30
CA VAL A 324 24.44 14.62 3.07
C VAL A 324 23.42 15.66 2.68
N GLU A 325 22.88 15.49 1.48
CA GLU A 325 21.72 16.25 1.04
C GLU A 325 20.44 15.47 1.33
N VAL A 326 19.52 16.11 2.01
CA VAL A 326 18.26 15.49 2.46
C VAL A 326 17.11 16.25 1.83
N ASN A 327 16.30 15.54 1.05
CA ASN A 327 15.07 16.10 0.50
C ASN A 327 13.89 15.65 1.37
N VAL A 328 13.12 16.60 1.86
CA VAL A 328 11.87 16.36 2.59
C VAL A 328 10.74 16.57 1.59
N LYS A 329 10.09 15.47 1.20
CA LYS A 329 8.90 15.50 0.35
C LYS A 329 7.63 15.51 1.18
#